data_ceac3e8cf4c303667b99a6ba73de4b2a
#
_entry.id   ceac3e8cf4c303667b99a6ba73de4b2a
#
_cell.length_a   1.000
_cell.length_b   1.000
_cell.length_c   1.000
_cell.angle_alpha   90.00
_cell.angle_beta   90.00
_cell.angle_gamma   90.00
#
_symmetry.space_group_name_H-M   'P 1'
#
loop_
_entity.id
_entity.type
_entity.pdbx_description
1 polymer ?
#
loop_
_entity_poly.entity_id
_entity_poly.type
_entity_poly.pdbx_seq_one_letter_code
_entity_poly.pdbx_strand_id
1 'polypeptide(L)'
;MTSATNALLTAEGLSKHYKDVVALDDVSFHVTEGITGILGENGAGKSTAIKIFLGLVRATDGTATVLGENVAENVLVRSRLGYMPEHDCLPTNVSAAEFLTHMAEVSGLPPLRARTRAADTLRHAGLFEERYRTMGGYSTGMKQRVKLAQALVHDPTMVFLDEPTAGLDPAGREEMLDLVRKTHREFGISVLFSSHLMADVERTCDRIIVLQAGRVVQSGAVEHFTSESETVFIEVDTNLDQLVVALEARGVAVSADGHGLAVQGPDASVYDLVRDALVEARAPLRRMAPRRRALTELFRRDDDASEGEVSS
;
A
#
# COMPACT_ATOMS: atom_id res chain seq x y z
N MET A 1 -20.14 -13.12 6.60
CA MET A 1 -19.84 -13.86 5.34
C MET A 1 -20.08 -12.90 4.19
N THR A 2 -19.12 -12.09 3.88
CA THR A 2 -19.17 -11.08 2.79
C THR A 2 -18.74 -11.78 1.50
N SER A 3 -19.61 -11.74 0.54
CA SER A 3 -19.65 -12.33 -0.78
C SER A 3 -18.29 -12.39 -1.51
N ALA A 4 -17.79 -13.60 -1.74
CA ALA A 4 -16.63 -13.91 -2.60
C ALA A 4 -16.90 -13.65 -4.10
N THR A 5 -17.99 -12.98 -4.46
CA THR A 5 -18.52 -12.97 -5.83
C THR A 5 -17.84 -11.91 -6.73
N ASN A 6 -16.91 -11.09 -6.23
CA ASN A 6 -16.26 -10.04 -7.04
C ASN A 6 -14.74 -9.87 -6.75
N ALA A 7 -14.07 -10.93 -6.31
CA ALA A 7 -12.63 -10.90 -6.06
C ALA A 7 -11.86 -11.00 -7.37
N LEU A 8 -10.99 -10.00 -7.64
CA LEU A 8 -10.06 -10.04 -8.76
C LEU A 8 -8.85 -10.93 -8.45
N LEU A 9 -8.52 -11.09 -7.18
CA LEU A 9 -7.39 -11.88 -6.72
C LEU A 9 -7.75 -12.54 -5.39
N THR A 10 -7.40 -13.82 -5.24
CA THR A 10 -7.60 -14.57 -4.00
C THR A 10 -6.36 -15.40 -3.68
N ALA A 11 -5.93 -15.35 -2.43
CA ALA A 11 -4.98 -16.25 -1.81
C ALA A 11 -5.72 -17.10 -0.79
N GLU A 12 -5.55 -18.42 -0.82
CA GLU A 12 -6.13 -19.36 0.13
C GLU A 12 -5.05 -20.30 0.67
N GLY A 13 -4.70 -20.14 1.95
CA GLY A 13 -3.68 -20.94 2.62
C GLY A 13 -2.30 -20.87 1.96
N LEU A 14 -1.97 -19.74 1.34
CA LEU A 14 -0.82 -19.62 0.47
C LEU A 14 0.49 -19.64 1.26
N SER A 15 1.33 -20.64 1.01
CA SER A 15 2.63 -20.77 1.65
C SER A 15 3.76 -20.86 0.62
N LYS A 16 4.93 -20.27 0.96
CA LYS A 16 6.12 -20.36 0.13
C LYS A 16 7.37 -20.52 0.96
N HIS A 17 8.06 -21.62 0.75
CA HIS A 17 9.32 -21.94 1.37
C HIS A 17 10.46 -21.91 0.32
N TYR A 18 11.56 -21.26 0.66
CA TYR A 18 12.81 -21.25 -0.10
C TYR A 18 13.90 -21.87 0.78
N LYS A 19 14.20 -23.16 0.60
CA LYS A 19 15.14 -23.91 1.46
C LYS A 19 14.84 -23.66 2.95
N ASP A 20 15.66 -22.81 3.59
CA ASP A 20 15.58 -22.53 5.03
C ASP A 20 14.74 -21.27 5.37
N VAL A 21 14.18 -20.60 4.35
CA VAL A 21 13.41 -19.36 4.54
C VAL A 21 11.95 -19.58 4.24
N VAL A 22 11.08 -19.32 5.20
CA VAL A 22 9.64 -19.24 5.01
C VAL A 22 9.29 -17.82 4.57
N ALA A 23 8.99 -17.65 3.29
CA ALA A 23 8.67 -16.34 2.72
C ALA A 23 7.19 -15.98 2.85
N LEU A 24 6.30 -16.98 2.81
CA LEU A 24 4.87 -16.87 3.10
C LEU A 24 4.44 -18.09 3.90
N ASP A 25 3.56 -17.89 4.88
CA ASP A 25 3.10 -18.90 5.83
C ASP A 25 1.58 -18.75 6.04
N ASP A 26 0.81 -19.64 5.43
CA ASP A 26 -0.66 -19.74 5.52
C ASP A 26 -1.39 -18.40 5.24
N VAL A 27 -1.01 -17.72 4.17
CA VAL A 27 -1.53 -16.41 3.79
C VAL A 27 -2.87 -16.54 3.10
N SER A 28 -3.92 -15.90 3.63
CA SER A 28 -5.25 -15.87 3.04
C SER A 28 -5.79 -14.44 2.98
N PHE A 29 -6.14 -13.98 1.77
CA PHE A 29 -6.77 -12.68 1.54
C PHE A 29 -7.42 -12.62 0.16
N HIS A 30 -8.24 -11.59 -0.06
CA HIS A 30 -8.82 -11.28 -1.36
C HIS A 30 -8.67 -9.81 -1.71
N VAL A 31 -8.53 -9.52 -3.01
CA VAL A 31 -8.47 -8.17 -3.58
C VAL A 31 -9.65 -7.99 -4.51
N THR A 32 -10.34 -6.87 -4.36
CA THR A 32 -11.43 -6.44 -5.24
C THR A 32 -10.97 -5.34 -6.19
N GLU A 33 -11.85 -4.82 -7.04
CA GLU A 33 -11.57 -3.63 -7.86
C GLU A 33 -11.08 -2.47 -6.99
N GLY A 34 -10.20 -1.65 -7.56
CA GLY A 34 -9.61 -0.50 -6.88
C GLY A 34 -8.10 -0.59 -6.75
N ILE A 35 -7.56 0.19 -5.84
CA ILE A 35 -6.13 0.22 -5.51
C ILE A 35 -5.93 -0.45 -4.16
N THR A 36 -5.21 -1.57 -4.14
CA THR A 36 -4.86 -2.30 -2.91
C THR A 36 -3.36 -2.21 -2.66
N GLY A 37 -2.97 -1.84 -1.43
CA GLY A 37 -1.60 -1.83 -0.97
C GLY A 37 -1.24 -3.11 -0.21
N ILE A 38 -0.08 -3.71 -0.50
CA ILE A 38 0.57 -4.71 0.36
C ILE A 38 1.65 -3.99 1.14
N LEU A 39 1.42 -3.79 2.43
CA LEU A 39 2.33 -3.12 3.34
C LEU A 39 3.12 -4.14 4.15
N GLY A 40 4.39 -3.87 4.38
CA GLY A 40 5.26 -4.69 5.23
C GLY A 40 6.72 -4.31 5.08
N GLU A 41 7.52 -4.69 6.04
CA GLU A 41 8.97 -4.48 6.02
C GLU A 41 9.66 -5.25 4.89
N ASN A 42 10.94 -4.96 4.66
CA ASN A 42 11.75 -5.73 3.72
C ASN A 42 11.88 -7.19 4.23
N GLY A 43 11.61 -8.14 3.32
CA GLY A 43 11.56 -9.55 3.69
C GLY A 43 10.22 -10.07 4.19
N ALA A 44 9.20 -9.22 4.37
CA ALA A 44 7.86 -9.64 4.84
C ALA A 44 7.10 -10.57 3.87
N GLY A 45 7.60 -10.79 2.64
CA GLY A 45 6.96 -11.68 1.66
C GLY A 45 6.22 -10.98 0.53
N LYS A 46 6.18 -9.63 0.49
CA LYS A 46 5.44 -8.82 -0.51
C LYS A 46 5.73 -9.22 -1.95
N SER A 47 7.00 -9.14 -2.37
CA SER A 47 7.43 -9.49 -3.75
C SER A 47 7.24 -10.98 -4.04
N THR A 48 7.31 -11.87 -3.03
CA THR A 48 7.02 -13.29 -3.19
C THR A 48 5.54 -13.51 -3.51
N ALA A 49 4.64 -12.86 -2.79
CA ALA A 49 3.19 -12.91 -3.07
C ALA A 49 2.89 -12.41 -4.50
N ILE A 50 3.41 -11.25 -4.89
CA ILE A 50 3.27 -10.71 -6.25
C ILE A 50 3.76 -11.72 -7.30
N LYS A 51 4.94 -12.30 -7.12
CA LYS A 51 5.50 -13.27 -8.06
C LYS A 51 4.67 -14.55 -8.17
N ILE A 52 4.01 -14.99 -7.10
CA ILE A 52 3.09 -16.12 -7.15
C ILE A 52 1.84 -15.77 -7.95
N PHE A 53 1.21 -14.61 -7.71
CA PHE A 53 0.05 -14.17 -8.48
C PHE A 53 0.34 -13.93 -9.96
N LEU A 54 1.57 -13.61 -10.31
CA LEU A 54 2.04 -13.54 -11.70
C LEU A 54 2.38 -14.93 -12.27
N GLY A 55 2.33 -15.98 -11.45
CA GLY A 55 2.74 -17.33 -11.84
C GLY A 55 4.24 -17.45 -12.18
N LEU A 56 5.07 -16.49 -11.73
CA LEU A 56 6.53 -16.52 -11.90
C LEU A 56 7.20 -17.47 -10.89
N VAL A 57 6.55 -17.69 -9.76
CA VAL A 57 6.98 -18.60 -8.70
C VAL A 57 5.79 -19.47 -8.30
N ARG A 58 5.99 -20.77 -8.14
CA ARG A 58 4.96 -21.67 -7.61
C ARG A 58 4.89 -21.58 -6.10
N ALA A 59 3.68 -21.56 -5.55
CA ALA A 59 3.47 -21.76 -4.12
C ALA A 59 3.99 -23.13 -3.69
N THR A 60 4.36 -23.28 -2.43
CA THR A 60 4.67 -24.58 -1.81
C THR A 60 3.37 -25.27 -1.40
N ASP A 61 2.42 -24.47 -0.86
CA ASP A 61 1.10 -24.92 -0.44
C ASP A 61 0.05 -23.85 -0.72
N GLY A 62 -1.23 -24.20 -0.71
CA GLY A 62 -2.34 -23.30 -0.95
C GLY A 62 -2.57 -22.98 -2.42
N THR A 63 -3.50 -22.05 -2.67
CA THR A 63 -3.91 -21.66 -4.02
C THR A 63 -3.90 -20.15 -4.20
N ALA A 64 -3.57 -19.71 -5.43
CA ALA A 64 -3.64 -18.33 -5.86
C ALA A 64 -4.49 -18.23 -7.14
N THR A 65 -5.55 -17.42 -7.11
CA THR A 65 -6.36 -17.13 -8.29
C THR A 65 -6.29 -15.66 -8.66
N VAL A 66 -6.27 -15.36 -9.94
CA VAL A 66 -6.32 -14.00 -10.48
C VAL A 66 -7.36 -13.96 -11.59
N LEU A 67 -8.28 -13.00 -11.53
CA LEU A 67 -9.41 -12.87 -12.46
C LEU A 67 -10.24 -14.16 -12.57
N GLY A 68 -10.38 -14.89 -11.46
CA GLY A 68 -11.10 -16.16 -11.39
C GLY A 68 -10.33 -17.40 -11.87
N GLU A 69 -9.09 -17.25 -12.32
CA GLU A 69 -8.25 -18.30 -12.88
C GLU A 69 -7.12 -18.70 -11.93
N ASN A 70 -6.88 -19.99 -11.77
CA ASN A 70 -5.72 -20.49 -11.03
C ASN A 70 -4.44 -20.20 -11.83
N VAL A 71 -3.56 -19.36 -11.29
CA VAL A 71 -2.35 -18.91 -11.99
C VAL A 71 -1.31 -19.99 -12.21
N ALA A 72 -1.35 -21.09 -11.47
CA ALA A 72 -0.47 -22.22 -11.65
C ALA A 72 -0.89 -23.12 -12.84
N GLU A 73 -2.17 -23.09 -13.20
CA GLU A 73 -2.77 -23.94 -14.23
C GLU A 73 -3.02 -23.19 -15.54
N ASN A 74 -3.48 -21.91 -15.44
CA ASN A 74 -3.79 -21.10 -16.62
C ASN A 74 -2.79 -19.96 -16.82
N VAL A 75 -1.82 -20.19 -17.72
CA VAL A 75 -0.81 -19.18 -18.08
C VAL A 75 -1.39 -18.03 -18.92
N LEU A 76 -2.54 -18.22 -19.56
CA LEU A 76 -3.14 -17.20 -20.44
C LEU A 76 -3.66 -15.99 -19.65
N VAL A 77 -3.98 -16.15 -18.37
CA VAL A 77 -4.39 -15.02 -17.53
C VAL A 77 -3.34 -13.92 -17.49
N ARG A 78 -2.04 -14.27 -17.66
CA ARG A 78 -0.93 -13.31 -17.64
C ARG A 78 -1.03 -12.24 -18.74
N SER A 79 -1.68 -12.53 -19.87
CA SER A 79 -1.89 -11.55 -20.94
C SER A 79 -2.77 -10.37 -20.50
N ARG A 80 -3.51 -10.53 -19.38
CA ARG A 80 -4.38 -9.52 -18.79
C ARG A 80 -3.74 -8.83 -17.58
N LEU A 81 -2.49 -9.16 -17.25
CA LEU A 81 -1.78 -8.67 -16.08
C LEU A 81 -0.56 -7.85 -16.49
N GLY A 82 -0.40 -6.68 -15.89
CA GLY A 82 0.80 -5.88 -16.00
C GLY A 82 1.71 -6.07 -14.79
N TYR A 83 3.02 -5.94 -14.97
CA TYR A 83 3.99 -6.04 -13.89
C TYR A 83 5.08 -4.99 -13.99
N MET A 84 5.28 -4.27 -12.91
CA MET A 84 6.38 -3.34 -12.69
C MET A 84 7.28 -3.91 -11.59
N PRO A 85 8.48 -4.42 -11.91
CA PRO A 85 9.41 -4.95 -10.92
C PRO A 85 10.09 -3.83 -10.11
N GLU A 86 10.51 -4.13 -8.88
CA GLU A 86 11.30 -3.24 -8.04
C GLU A 86 12.61 -2.84 -8.71
N HIS A 87 13.40 -3.83 -9.13
CA HIS A 87 14.74 -3.61 -9.68
C HIS A 87 14.71 -2.97 -11.08
N ASP A 88 15.81 -2.28 -11.42
CA ASP A 88 15.99 -1.71 -12.75
C ASP A 88 16.19 -2.86 -13.77
N CYS A 89 15.31 -2.90 -14.77
CA CYS A 89 15.31 -3.91 -15.82
C CYS A 89 15.30 -3.28 -17.23
N LEU A 90 15.50 -1.95 -17.31
CA LEU A 90 15.40 -1.21 -18.56
C LEU A 90 16.69 -1.27 -19.37
N PRO A 91 16.63 -1.54 -20.69
CA PRO A 91 17.79 -1.47 -21.55
C PRO A 91 18.26 -0.01 -21.70
N THR A 92 19.55 0.23 -21.51
CA THR A 92 20.10 1.59 -21.46
C THR A 92 20.38 2.21 -22.82
N ASN A 93 20.48 1.38 -23.87
CA ASN A 93 20.93 1.75 -25.22
C ASN A 93 19.80 2.00 -26.24
N VAL A 94 18.55 1.90 -25.82
CA VAL A 94 17.36 2.16 -26.66
C VAL A 94 16.51 3.28 -26.06
N SER A 95 15.65 3.87 -26.88
CA SER A 95 14.69 4.87 -26.41
C SER A 95 13.48 4.22 -25.76
N ALA A 96 12.75 4.98 -24.91
CA ALA A 96 11.52 4.50 -24.30
C ALA A 96 10.44 4.15 -25.35
N ALA A 97 10.38 4.92 -26.45
CA ALA A 97 9.43 4.66 -27.54
C ALA A 97 9.73 3.32 -28.25
N GLU A 98 10.99 3.03 -28.56
CA GLU A 98 11.39 1.76 -29.18
C GLU A 98 11.13 0.59 -28.21
N PHE A 99 11.52 0.72 -26.96
CA PHE A 99 11.32 -0.29 -25.94
C PHE A 99 9.85 -0.64 -25.73
N LEU A 100 8.98 0.37 -25.52
CA LEU A 100 7.56 0.13 -25.31
C LEU A 100 6.85 -0.39 -26.55
N THR A 101 7.27 0.06 -27.75
CA THR A 101 6.75 -0.48 -29.01
C THR A 101 7.05 -1.98 -29.09
N HIS A 102 8.30 -2.36 -28.79
CA HIS A 102 8.69 -3.77 -28.79
C HIS A 102 7.92 -4.59 -27.75
N MET A 103 7.74 -4.07 -26.54
CA MET A 103 6.95 -4.74 -25.49
C MET A 103 5.49 -4.93 -25.90
N ALA A 104 4.90 -3.94 -26.56
CA ALA A 104 3.55 -4.03 -27.10
C ALA A 104 3.44 -5.09 -28.21
N GLU A 105 4.41 -5.17 -29.11
CA GLU A 105 4.47 -6.21 -30.16
C GLU A 105 4.63 -7.62 -29.56
N VAL A 106 5.51 -7.80 -28.59
CA VAL A 106 5.68 -9.06 -27.85
C VAL A 106 4.38 -9.48 -27.15
N SER A 107 3.58 -8.52 -26.70
CA SER A 107 2.25 -8.75 -26.12
C SER A 107 1.17 -9.05 -27.16
N GLY A 108 1.52 -9.08 -28.46
CA GLY A 108 0.61 -9.47 -29.54
C GLY A 108 -0.08 -8.31 -30.27
N LEU A 109 0.31 -7.05 -30.04
CA LEU A 109 -0.25 -5.92 -30.78
C LEU A 109 0.39 -5.83 -32.17
N PRO A 110 -0.40 -5.57 -33.24
CA PRO A 110 0.15 -5.28 -34.57
C PRO A 110 1.09 -4.05 -34.53
N PRO A 111 2.15 -3.97 -35.39
CA PRO A 111 3.18 -2.93 -35.30
C PRO A 111 2.67 -1.49 -35.30
N LEU A 112 1.65 -1.17 -36.09
CA LEU A 112 1.07 0.17 -36.12
C LEU A 112 0.37 0.51 -34.80
N ARG A 113 -0.41 -0.43 -34.26
CA ARG A 113 -1.08 -0.27 -32.97
C ARG A 113 -0.09 -0.22 -31.82
N ALA A 114 0.98 -1.04 -31.87
CA ALA A 114 2.02 -1.04 -30.86
C ALA A 114 2.70 0.33 -30.73
N ARG A 115 3.04 0.97 -31.85
CA ARG A 115 3.62 2.33 -31.87
C ARG A 115 2.67 3.39 -31.27
N THR A 116 1.40 3.35 -31.68
CA THR A 116 0.39 4.29 -31.14
C THR A 116 0.21 4.08 -29.64
N ARG A 117 0.05 2.82 -29.21
CA ARG A 117 -0.13 2.48 -27.81
C ARG A 117 1.08 2.86 -26.95
N ALA A 118 2.30 2.63 -27.44
CA ALA A 118 3.52 3.05 -26.79
C ALA A 118 3.57 4.58 -26.59
N ALA A 119 3.23 5.36 -27.61
CA ALA A 119 3.21 6.81 -27.53
C ALA A 119 2.15 7.32 -26.54
N ASP A 120 0.95 6.73 -26.55
CA ASP A 120 -0.14 7.11 -25.63
C ASP A 120 0.21 6.75 -24.18
N THR A 121 0.79 5.58 -23.96
CA THR A 121 1.19 5.15 -22.61
C THR A 121 2.34 6.01 -22.07
N LEU A 122 3.31 6.40 -22.93
CA LEU A 122 4.38 7.33 -22.53
C LEU A 122 3.84 8.74 -22.25
N ARG A 123 2.82 9.19 -23.00
CA ARG A 123 2.13 10.45 -22.71
C ARG A 123 1.44 10.40 -21.36
N HIS A 124 0.73 9.31 -21.04
CA HIS A 124 0.10 9.10 -19.75
C HIS A 124 1.14 9.13 -18.61
N ALA A 125 2.30 8.45 -18.80
CA ALA A 125 3.40 8.44 -17.84
C ALA A 125 4.18 9.77 -17.73
N GLY A 126 3.81 10.79 -18.52
CA GLY A 126 4.47 12.12 -18.52
C GLY A 126 5.87 12.11 -19.13
N LEU A 127 6.13 11.20 -20.09
CA LEU A 127 7.43 11.04 -20.79
C LEU A 127 7.32 11.28 -22.30
N PHE A 128 6.31 12.04 -22.73
CA PHE A 128 6.06 12.23 -24.16
C PHE A 128 7.20 12.96 -24.87
N GLU A 129 7.78 13.98 -24.27
CA GLU A 129 8.86 14.76 -24.88
C GLU A 129 10.19 13.99 -24.87
N GLU A 130 10.46 13.21 -23.84
CA GLU A 130 11.71 12.48 -23.66
C GLU A 130 11.73 11.11 -24.39
N ARG A 131 10.60 10.66 -24.92
CA ARG A 131 10.40 9.29 -25.40
C ARG A 131 11.41 8.78 -26.44
N TYR A 132 12.07 9.68 -27.18
CA TYR A 132 13.08 9.33 -28.18
C TYR A 132 14.53 9.40 -27.66
N ARG A 133 14.73 9.87 -26.43
CA ARG A 133 16.05 9.83 -25.79
C ARG A 133 16.35 8.41 -25.29
N THR A 134 17.64 8.02 -25.31
CA THR A 134 18.06 6.74 -24.73
C THR A 134 17.85 6.70 -23.23
N MET A 135 17.32 5.57 -22.73
CA MET A 135 16.96 5.41 -21.32
C MET A 135 18.17 5.37 -20.37
N GLY A 136 19.40 5.18 -20.89
CA GLY A 136 20.62 5.29 -20.10
C GLY A 136 20.83 6.66 -19.46
N GLY A 137 20.28 7.73 -20.09
CA GLY A 137 20.34 9.10 -19.56
C GLY A 137 19.13 9.52 -18.74
N TYR A 138 18.23 8.60 -18.36
CA TYR A 138 17.03 8.90 -17.58
C TYR A 138 17.34 9.00 -16.09
N SER A 139 16.64 9.92 -15.39
CA SER A 139 16.62 9.95 -13.94
C SER A 139 15.91 8.72 -13.37
N THR A 140 16.08 8.45 -12.08
CA THR A 140 15.36 7.36 -11.39
C THR A 140 13.85 7.49 -11.58
N GLY A 141 13.29 8.70 -11.40
CA GLY A 141 11.86 8.94 -11.60
C GLY A 141 11.39 8.67 -13.03
N MET A 142 12.16 9.07 -14.04
CA MET A 142 11.85 8.76 -15.44
C MET A 142 11.88 7.24 -15.70
N LYS A 143 12.85 6.53 -15.14
CA LYS A 143 12.92 5.07 -15.25
C LYS A 143 11.73 4.37 -14.60
N GLN A 144 11.32 4.80 -13.40
CA GLN A 144 10.11 4.27 -12.74
C GLN A 144 8.86 4.51 -13.60
N ARG A 145 8.72 5.68 -14.19
CA ARG A 145 7.61 5.98 -15.11
C ARG A 145 7.62 5.13 -16.38
N VAL A 146 8.79 4.80 -16.95
CA VAL A 146 8.91 3.84 -18.08
C VAL A 146 8.49 2.44 -17.64
N LYS A 147 8.91 1.98 -16.46
CA LYS A 147 8.51 0.65 -15.92
C LYS A 147 6.99 0.56 -15.73
N LEU A 148 6.37 1.61 -15.21
CA LEU A 148 4.91 1.68 -15.14
C LEU A 148 4.27 1.66 -16.54
N ALA A 149 4.79 2.45 -17.48
CA ALA A 149 4.30 2.46 -18.85
C ALA A 149 4.43 1.07 -19.52
N GLN A 150 5.52 0.35 -19.27
CA GLN A 150 5.71 -1.04 -19.71
C GLN A 150 4.61 -1.95 -19.15
N ALA A 151 4.27 -1.82 -17.87
CA ALA A 151 3.22 -2.63 -17.26
C ALA A 151 1.83 -2.35 -17.84
N LEU A 152 1.62 -1.18 -18.46
CA LEU A 152 0.32 -0.71 -18.99
C LEU A 152 0.17 -0.88 -20.50
N VAL A 153 1.27 -1.07 -21.25
CA VAL A 153 1.27 -0.93 -22.71
C VAL A 153 0.34 -1.91 -23.44
N HIS A 154 0.09 -3.07 -22.88
CA HIS A 154 -0.76 -4.13 -23.48
C HIS A 154 -2.22 -4.09 -22.99
N ASP A 155 -2.63 -3.02 -22.30
CA ASP A 155 -3.99 -2.81 -21.80
C ASP A 155 -4.46 -3.88 -20.80
N PRO A 156 -3.75 -4.05 -19.68
CA PRO A 156 -4.07 -5.07 -18.71
C PRO A 156 -5.36 -4.74 -17.93
N THR A 157 -6.02 -5.77 -17.40
CA THR A 157 -7.14 -5.60 -16.46
C THR A 157 -6.64 -5.23 -15.06
N MET A 158 -5.45 -5.73 -14.68
CA MET A 158 -4.85 -5.51 -13.38
C MET A 158 -3.34 -5.34 -13.50
N VAL A 159 -2.75 -4.46 -12.69
CA VAL A 159 -1.30 -4.26 -12.62
C VAL A 159 -0.76 -4.54 -11.22
N PHE A 160 0.42 -5.15 -11.19
CA PHE A 160 1.21 -5.39 -10.00
C PHE A 160 2.42 -4.47 -10.02
N LEU A 161 2.58 -3.64 -8.98
CA LEU A 161 3.68 -2.69 -8.86
C LEU A 161 4.51 -3.06 -7.62
N ASP A 162 5.73 -3.49 -7.84
CA ASP A 162 6.63 -3.88 -6.75
C ASP A 162 7.50 -2.68 -6.38
N GLU A 163 7.22 -2.05 -5.21
CA GLU A 163 7.89 -0.86 -4.68
C GLU A 163 8.01 0.29 -5.72
N PRO A 164 6.90 0.80 -6.28
CA PRO A 164 6.94 1.76 -7.40
C PRO A 164 7.59 3.10 -7.06
N THR A 165 7.68 3.43 -5.77
CA THR A 165 8.26 4.68 -5.25
C THR A 165 9.72 4.52 -4.78
N ALA A 166 10.30 3.31 -4.91
CA ALA A 166 11.67 3.06 -4.47
C ALA A 166 12.68 3.96 -5.16
N GLY A 167 13.58 4.56 -4.36
CA GLY A 167 14.67 5.41 -4.85
C GLY A 167 14.23 6.80 -5.35
N LEU A 168 12.97 7.18 -5.14
CA LEU A 168 12.47 8.51 -5.48
C LEU A 168 12.63 9.49 -4.31
N ASP A 169 12.90 10.75 -4.64
CA ASP A 169 12.79 11.85 -3.69
C ASP A 169 11.30 12.10 -3.32
N PRO A 170 11.01 12.89 -2.27
CA PRO A 170 9.64 13.10 -1.83
C PRO A 170 8.70 13.62 -2.93
N ALA A 171 9.15 14.54 -3.79
CA ALA A 171 8.33 15.08 -4.87
C ALA A 171 8.06 14.02 -5.95
N GLY A 172 9.09 13.30 -6.40
CA GLY A 172 8.96 12.22 -7.38
C GLY A 172 8.09 11.06 -6.88
N ARG A 173 8.11 10.81 -5.56
CA ARG A 173 7.21 9.83 -4.93
C ARG A 173 5.75 10.26 -5.03
N GLU A 174 5.44 11.50 -4.68
CA GLU A 174 4.08 12.04 -4.80
C GLU A 174 3.57 11.98 -6.24
N GLU A 175 4.39 12.39 -7.20
CA GLU A 175 4.04 12.33 -8.62
C GLU A 175 3.79 10.89 -9.11
N MET A 176 4.56 9.90 -8.62
CA MET A 176 4.34 8.48 -8.96
C MET A 176 3.03 7.96 -8.37
N LEU A 177 2.72 8.27 -7.11
CA LEU A 177 1.47 7.87 -6.47
C LEU A 177 0.25 8.52 -7.15
N ASP A 178 0.37 9.79 -7.56
CA ASP A 178 -0.66 10.46 -8.35
C ASP A 178 -0.87 9.79 -9.71
N LEU A 179 0.21 9.36 -10.35
CA LEU A 179 0.15 8.63 -11.62
C LEU A 179 -0.52 7.26 -11.46
N VAL A 180 -0.27 6.54 -10.36
CA VAL A 180 -0.96 5.28 -10.03
C VAL A 180 -2.46 5.53 -9.86
N ARG A 181 -2.87 6.53 -9.08
CA ARG A 181 -4.29 6.89 -8.91
C ARG A 181 -4.94 7.31 -10.22
N LYS A 182 -4.24 8.09 -11.02
CA LYS A 182 -4.69 8.51 -12.36
C LYS A 182 -4.92 7.30 -13.28
N THR A 183 -4.00 6.31 -13.23
CA THR A 183 -4.12 5.08 -14.04
C THR A 183 -5.40 4.32 -13.69
N HIS A 184 -5.68 4.10 -12.41
CA HIS A 184 -6.93 3.46 -11.99
C HIS A 184 -8.15 4.27 -12.42
N ARG A 185 -8.18 5.57 -12.13
CA ARG A 185 -9.35 6.43 -12.38
C ARG A 185 -9.69 6.62 -13.86
N GLU A 186 -8.67 6.73 -14.73
CA GLU A 186 -8.88 7.00 -16.16
C GLU A 186 -9.12 5.74 -16.98
N PHE A 187 -8.51 4.61 -16.60
CA PHE A 187 -8.57 3.36 -17.38
C PHE A 187 -9.33 2.24 -16.69
N GLY A 188 -9.76 2.41 -15.44
CA GLY A 188 -10.41 1.35 -14.68
C GLY A 188 -9.50 0.17 -14.34
N ILE A 189 -8.18 0.32 -14.52
CA ILE A 189 -7.21 -0.74 -14.23
C ILE A 189 -7.08 -0.88 -12.72
N SER A 190 -7.29 -2.09 -12.20
CA SER A 190 -7.07 -2.36 -10.78
C SER A 190 -5.58 -2.49 -10.48
N VAL A 191 -5.18 -2.01 -9.30
CA VAL A 191 -3.76 -1.95 -8.92
C VAL A 191 -3.52 -2.71 -7.62
N LEU A 192 -2.53 -3.58 -7.62
CA LEU A 192 -1.92 -4.11 -6.40
C LEU A 192 -0.48 -3.59 -6.34
N PHE A 193 -0.16 -2.77 -5.33
CA PHE A 193 1.22 -2.35 -5.17
C PHE A 193 1.79 -2.67 -3.79
N SER A 194 3.07 -3.03 -3.76
CA SER A 194 3.80 -3.24 -2.52
C SER A 194 4.47 -1.93 -2.08
N SER A 195 4.49 -1.70 -0.77
CA SER A 195 5.27 -0.63 -0.15
C SER A 195 5.68 -1.02 1.27
N HIS A 196 6.81 -0.48 1.72
CA HIS A 196 7.19 -0.48 3.13
C HIS A 196 6.85 0.85 3.81
N LEU A 197 6.31 1.82 3.05
CA LEU A 197 5.96 3.15 3.53
C LEU A 197 4.46 3.28 3.70
N MET A 198 4.04 3.43 4.93
CA MET A 198 2.66 3.59 5.35
C MET A 198 1.95 4.76 4.66
N ALA A 199 2.63 5.92 4.61
CA ALA A 199 2.10 7.13 4.02
C ALA A 199 1.73 6.97 2.53
N ASP A 200 2.49 6.14 1.78
CA ASP A 200 2.20 5.85 0.37
C ASP A 200 0.87 5.10 0.23
N VAL A 201 0.63 4.13 1.13
CA VAL A 201 -0.59 3.31 1.16
C VAL A 201 -1.80 4.12 1.63
N GLU A 202 -1.69 4.86 2.74
CA GLU A 202 -2.76 5.73 3.25
C GLU A 202 -3.26 6.74 2.20
N ARG A 203 -2.32 7.29 1.45
CA ARG A 203 -2.62 8.32 0.46
C ARG A 203 -3.25 7.77 -0.83
N THR A 204 -2.96 6.52 -1.18
CA THR A 204 -3.19 6.02 -2.53
C THR A 204 -4.21 4.90 -2.60
N CYS A 205 -4.29 4.06 -1.56
CA CYS A 205 -5.07 2.83 -1.58
C CYS A 205 -6.49 3.01 -1.04
N ASP A 206 -7.39 2.21 -1.58
CA ASP A 206 -8.72 1.98 -1.03
C ASP A 206 -8.68 0.88 0.04
N ARG A 207 -7.78 -0.09 -0.13
CA ARG A 207 -7.63 -1.27 0.74
C ARG A 207 -6.16 -1.54 1.03
N ILE A 208 -5.92 -2.23 2.16
CA ILE A 208 -4.59 -2.60 2.63
C ILE A 208 -4.56 -4.08 3.04
N ILE A 209 -3.42 -4.70 2.80
CA ILE A 209 -3.03 -6.00 3.33
C ILE A 209 -1.68 -5.79 4.02
N VAL A 210 -1.61 -6.06 5.32
CA VAL A 210 -0.38 -5.93 6.11
C VAL A 210 0.26 -7.30 6.24
N LEU A 211 1.49 -7.43 5.73
CA LEU A 211 2.32 -8.62 5.83
C LEU A 211 3.44 -8.40 6.84
N GLN A 212 3.57 -9.33 7.79
CA GLN A 212 4.67 -9.38 8.75
C GLN A 212 5.18 -10.81 8.86
N ALA A 213 6.49 -11.01 8.72
CA ALA A 213 7.15 -12.32 8.79
C ALA A 213 6.45 -13.42 7.93
N GLY A 214 5.97 -13.06 6.74
CA GLY A 214 5.30 -13.98 5.82
C GLY A 214 3.83 -14.26 6.13
N ARG A 215 3.22 -13.62 7.12
CA ARG A 215 1.82 -13.78 7.51
C ARG A 215 0.99 -12.51 7.29
N VAL A 216 -0.29 -12.65 7.02
CA VAL A 216 -1.23 -11.52 7.02
C VAL A 216 -1.62 -11.23 8.46
N VAL A 217 -1.20 -10.07 8.96
CA VAL A 217 -1.60 -9.62 10.31
C VAL A 217 -2.88 -8.80 10.27
N GLN A 218 -3.12 -8.06 9.16
CA GLN A 218 -4.33 -7.29 9.00
C GLN A 218 -4.70 -7.12 7.51
N SER A 219 -5.99 -6.98 7.22
CA SER A 219 -6.49 -6.62 5.88
C SER A 219 -7.84 -5.92 5.98
N GLY A 220 -8.08 -4.91 5.13
CA GLY A 220 -9.36 -4.18 5.13
C GLY A 220 -9.33 -2.92 4.28
N ALA A 221 -10.40 -2.12 4.35
CA ALA A 221 -10.43 -0.78 3.77
C ALA A 221 -9.50 0.15 4.57
N VAL A 222 -8.76 1.02 3.89
CA VAL A 222 -7.84 1.98 4.52
C VAL A 222 -8.61 2.89 5.49
N GLU A 223 -9.84 3.27 5.15
CA GLU A 223 -10.71 4.09 6.00
C GLU A 223 -10.94 3.48 7.39
N HIS A 224 -11.01 2.15 7.52
CA HIS A 224 -11.19 1.49 8.81
C HIS A 224 -9.98 1.62 9.74
N PHE A 225 -8.80 1.82 9.16
CA PHE A 225 -7.54 1.97 9.89
C PHE A 225 -7.17 3.43 10.15
N THR A 226 -7.69 4.35 9.29
CA THR A 226 -7.43 5.80 9.38
C THR A 226 -8.62 6.56 9.96
N SER A 227 -9.74 5.87 10.26
CA SER A 227 -10.91 6.52 10.91
C SER A 227 -10.46 7.18 12.20
N GLU A 228 -11.08 8.32 12.48
CA GLU A 228 -10.90 9.02 13.74
C GLU A 228 -11.16 8.03 14.87
N SER A 229 -10.14 7.80 15.70
CA SER A 229 -10.35 7.04 16.92
C SER A 229 -11.26 7.87 17.82
N GLU A 230 -12.09 7.21 18.62
CA GLU A 230 -12.84 7.85 19.72
C GLU A 230 -11.93 8.56 20.75
N THR A 231 -10.65 8.66 20.40
CA THR A 231 -9.58 9.24 21.21
C THR A 231 -9.28 10.65 20.71
N VAL A 232 -9.35 11.61 21.61
CA VAL A 232 -8.98 13.02 21.37
C VAL A 232 -7.59 13.27 21.93
N PHE A 233 -6.69 13.79 21.09
CA PHE A 233 -5.39 14.28 21.54
C PHE A 233 -5.52 15.70 22.09
N ILE A 234 -4.93 15.94 23.27
CA ILE A 234 -4.93 17.23 23.95
C ILE A 234 -3.51 17.59 24.35
N GLU A 235 -3.10 18.81 24.01
CA GLU A 235 -1.85 19.43 24.44
C GLU A 235 -2.18 20.71 25.21
N VAL A 236 -1.61 20.85 26.40
CA VAL A 236 -1.80 22.03 27.26
C VAL A 236 -0.45 22.65 27.62
N ASP A 237 -0.40 23.94 27.86
CA ASP A 237 0.83 24.63 28.23
C ASP A 237 1.27 24.38 29.68
N THR A 238 0.29 24.24 30.58
CA THR A 238 0.52 24.04 32.04
C THR A 238 -0.61 23.23 32.66
N ASN A 239 -0.41 22.78 33.92
CA ASN A 239 -1.43 22.08 34.74
C ASN A 239 -1.87 20.70 34.16
N LEU A 240 -0.97 20.00 33.48
CA LEU A 240 -1.26 18.70 32.89
C LEU A 240 -1.78 17.68 33.92
N ASP A 241 -1.12 17.59 35.10
CA ASP A 241 -1.49 16.65 36.17
C ASP A 241 -2.90 16.94 36.71
N GLN A 242 -3.27 18.23 36.85
CA GLN A 242 -4.59 18.61 37.31
C GLN A 242 -5.66 18.29 36.27
N LEU A 243 -5.32 18.40 34.98
CA LEU A 243 -6.20 18.02 33.88
C LEU A 243 -6.44 16.50 33.88
N VAL A 244 -5.42 15.69 34.09
CA VAL A 244 -5.57 14.21 34.21
C VAL A 244 -6.54 13.87 35.32
N VAL A 245 -6.35 14.40 36.52
CA VAL A 245 -7.25 14.16 37.66
C VAL A 245 -8.71 14.60 37.35
N ALA A 246 -8.88 15.74 36.71
CA ALA A 246 -10.20 16.25 36.36
C ALA A 246 -10.92 15.39 35.28
N LEU A 247 -10.16 14.79 34.35
CA LEU A 247 -10.69 13.88 33.34
C LEU A 247 -11.04 12.51 33.93
N GLU A 248 -10.16 11.94 34.74
CA GLU A 248 -10.41 10.67 35.45
C GLU A 248 -11.61 10.74 36.37
N ALA A 249 -11.79 11.86 37.08
CA ALA A 249 -12.96 12.09 37.94
C ALA A 249 -14.28 12.09 37.13
N ARG A 250 -14.24 12.32 35.82
CA ARG A 250 -15.38 12.24 34.91
C ARG A 250 -15.53 10.87 34.23
N GLY A 251 -14.72 9.89 34.62
CA GLY A 251 -14.79 8.54 34.10
C GLY A 251 -14.21 8.42 32.69
N VAL A 252 -13.37 9.35 32.27
CA VAL A 252 -12.72 9.36 30.95
C VAL A 252 -11.34 8.71 31.06
N ALA A 253 -11.07 7.72 30.20
CA ALA A 253 -9.76 7.07 30.16
C ALA A 253 -8.71 8.01 29.55
N VAL A 254 -7.59 8.20 30.28
CA VAL A 254 -6.51 9.11 29.88
C VAL A 254 -5.22 8.33 29.79
N SER A 255 -4.44 8.55 28.73
CA SER A 255 -3.09 8.01 28.58
C SER A 255 -2.13 9.09 28.10
N ALA A 256 -0.86 9.00 28.51
CA ALA A 256 0.17 9.92 28.04
C ALA A 256 0.46 9.64 26.54
N ASP A 257 0.60 10.71 25.73
CA ASP A 257 0.93 10.63 24.32
C ASP A 257 1.93 11.74 23.95
N GLY A 258 3.22 11.39 23.97
CA GLY A 258 4.29 12.34 23.75
C GLY A 258 4.28 13.48 24.77
N HIS A 259 4.03 14.72 24.30
CA HIS A 259 3.93 15.92 25.16
C HIS A 259 2.47 16.26 25.55
N GLY A 260 1.52 15.39 25.25
CA GLY A 260 0.09 15.62 25.52
C GLY A 260 -0.59 14.41 26.12
N LEU A 261 -1.91 14.42 26.07
CA LEU A 261 -2.78 13.35 26.56
C LEU A 261 -3.63 12.80 25.42
N ALA A 262 -3.78 11.49 25.38
CA ALA A 262 -4.80 10.81 24.58
C ALA A 262 -5.97 10.49 25.51
N VAL A 263 -7.15 11.02 25.18
CA VAL A 263 -8.38 10.93 26.00
C VAL A 263 -9.38 10.11 25.20
N GLN A 264 -9.83 8.99 25.76
CA GLN A 264 -10.82 8.12 25.15
C GLN A 264 -12.20 8.32 25.82
N GLY A 265 -13.20 8.67 25.00
CA GLY A 265 -14.57 8.86 25.45
C GLY A 265 -15.58 8.12 24.59
N PRO A 266 -16.82 7.93 25.10
CA PRO A 266 -17.81 7.05 24.49
C PRO A 266 -18.44 7.59 23.18
N ASP A 267 -18.28 8.88 22.87
CA ASP A 267 -18.86 9.53 21.68
C ASP A 267 -18.41 11.01 21.56
N ALA A 268 -19.11 11.80 20.74
CA ALA A 268 -18.88 13.24 20.56
C ALA A 268 -18.93 14.06 21.87
N SER A 269 -19.50 13.51 22.96
CA SER A 269 -19.51 14.16 24.26
C SER A 269 -18.14 14.32 24.90
N VAL A 270 -17.15 13.57 24.46
CA VAL A 270 -15.77 13.67 24.95
C VAL A 270 -15.22 15.10 24.83
N TYR A 271 -15.59 15.81 23.77
CA TYR A 271 -15.15 17.20 23.57
C TYR A 271 -15.69 18.15 24.64
N ASP A 272 -16.96 17.95 25.07
CA ASP A 272 -17.56 18.73 26.12
C ASP A 272 -16.94 18.39 27.47
N LEU A 273 -16.72 17.12 27.77
CA LEU A 273 -16.05 16.67 29.00
C LEU A 273 -14.63 17.21 29.12
N VAL A 274 -13.88 17.22 28.01
CA VAL A 274 -12.54 17.79 27.93
C VAL A 274 -12.57 19.31 28.16
N ARG A 275 -13.49 20.04 27.52
CA ARG A 275 -13.64 21.47 27.70
C ARG A 275 -13.88 21.82 29.16
N ASP A 276 -14.81 21.11 29.81
CA ASP A 276 -15.15 21.36 31.20
C ASP A 276 -14.00 21.01 32.17
N ALA A 277 -13.24 19.94 31.88
CA ALA A 277 -12.04 19.58 32.63
C ALA A 277 -10.91 20.62 32.47
N LEU A 278 -10.70 21.16 31.25
CA LEU A 278 -9.71 22.23 30.98
C LEU A 278 -10.03 23.49 31.81
N VAL A 279 -11.29 23.86 31.92
CA VAL A 279 -11.73 25.02 32.72
C VAL A 279 -11.48 24.76 34.21
N GLU A 280 -11.84 23.61 34.73
CA GLU A 280 -11.63 23.24 36.14
C GLU A 280 -10.13 23.17 36.50
N ALA A 281 -9.33 22.52 35.67
CA ALA A 281 -7.88 22.41 35.87
C ALA A 281 -7.13 23.74 35.61
N ARG A 282 -7.80 24.76 35.08
CA ARG A 282 -7.19 26.00 34.59
C ARG A 282 -5.99 25.72 33.66
N ALA A 283 -6.13 24.71 32.76
CA ALA A 283 -5.13 24.28 31.85
C ALA A 283 -5.31 24.98 30.49
N PRO A 284 -4.42 25.89 30.09
CA PRO A 284 -4.52 26.56 28.79
C PRO A 284 -4.34 25.56 27.66
N LEU A 285 -5.35 25.44 26.81
CA LEU A 285 -5.34 24.53 25.67
C LEU A 285 -4.43 25.06 24.57
N ARG A 286 -3.46 24.28 24.16
CA ARG A 286 -2.57 24.54 23.02
C ARG A 286 -3.07 23.86 21.73
N ARG A 287 -3.48 22.61 21.86
CA ARG A 287 -3.99 21.81 20.74
C ARG A 287 -5.03 20.81 21.22
N MET A 288 -6.11 20.67 20.44
CA MET A 288 -7.12 19.63 20.59
C MET A 288 -7.49 19.13 19.20
N ALA A 289 -7.35 17.85 18.97
CA ALA A 289 -7.63 17.24 17.67
C ALA A 289 -8.07 15.78 17.85
N PRO A 290 -8.95 15.24 16.99
CA PRO A 290 -9.18 13.81 16.99
C PRO A 290 -7.85 13.10 16.73
N ARG A 291 -7.56 12.08 17.52
CA ARG A 291 -6.41 11.22 17.28
C ARG A 291 -6.75 10.35 16.09
N ARG A 292 -6.07 10.55 14.96
CA ARG A 292 -6.13 9.59 13.87
C ARG A 292 -5.26 8.40 14.25
N ARG A 293 -5.84 7.22 14.24
CA ARG A 293 -5.04 6.00 14.29
C ARG A 293 -4.15 6.00 13.04
N ALA A 294 -2.87 6.21 13.22
CA ALA A 294 -1.94 6.02 12.13
C ALA A 294 -1.77 4.50 11.92
N LEU A 295 -1.70 4.06 10.65
CA LEU A 295 -1.38 2.66 10.34
C LEU A 295 -0.08 2.18 11.03
N THR A 296 0.80 3.12 11.47
CA THR A 296 2.02 2.84 12.26
C THR A 296 1.76 2.14 13.59
N GLU A 297 0.57 2.28 14.18
CA GLU A 297 0.20 1.59 15.41
C GLU A 297 -0.05 0.09 15.20
N LEU A 298 -0.28 -0.33 13.94
CA LEU A 298 -0.49 -1.73 13.60
C LEU A 298 0.77 -2.59 13.82
N PHE A 299 1.96 -2.00 13.69
CA PHE A 299 3.24 -2.67 13.87
C PHE A 299 3.75 -2.66 15.32
N ARG A 300 3.18 -1.81 16.21
CA ARG A 300 3.63 -1.70 17.61
C ARG A 300 2.98 -2.70 18.58
N ARG A 301 1.85 -3.31 18.22
CA ARG A 301 1.10 -4.18 19.15
C ARG A 301 1.73 -5.53 19.43
N ASP A 302 2.67 -6.01 18.60
CA ASP A 302 3.30 -7.32 18.79
C ASP A 302 4.61 -7.26 19.58
N ASP A 303 5.27 -6.09 19.69
CA ASP A 303 6.49 -5.95 20.51
C ASP A 303 6.17 -5.98 22.02
N ASP A 304 5.02 -5.45 22.45
CA ASP A 304 4.59 -5.47 23.86
C ASP A 304 4.13 -6.86 24.36
N ALA A 305 3.74 -7.76 23.43
CA ALA A 305 3.30 -9.11 23.79
C ALA A 305 4.47 -10.09 24.00
N SER A 306 5.66 -9.78 23.46
CA SER A 306 6.84 -10.66 23.54
C SER A 306 7.75 -10.39 24.76
N GLU A 307 7.62 -9.25 25.43
CA GLU A 307 8.40 -8.95 26.65
C GLU A 307 7.78 -9.47 27.96
N GLY A 308 6.54 -9.99 27.92
CA GLY A 308 5.82 -10.50 29.11
C GLY A 308 6.11 -11.95 29.51
N GLU A 309 6.80 -12.75 28.71
CA GLU A 309 6.99 -14.19 28.97
C GLU A 309 8.40 -14.62 29.39
N VAL A 310 9.33 -13.69 29.66
CA VAL A 310 10.67 -14.02 30.13
C VAL A 310 10.91 -13.47 31.57
N SER A 311 10.02 -13.78 32.49
CA SER A 311 10.28 -13.63 33.95
C SER A 311 9.33 -14.52 34.72
N SER A 312 9.63 -15.79 34.78
CA SER A 312 9.19 -16.69 35.85
C SER A 312 10.11 -17.89 35.89
#